data_b3df825171ef95577100f32564f77aae
#
_entry.id   b3df825171ef95577100f32564f77aae
#
_cell.length_a   1.000
_cell.length_b   1.000
_cell.length_c   1.000
_cell.angle_alpha   90.00
_cell.angle_beta   90.00
_cell.angle_gamma   90.00
#
_symmetry.space_group_name_H-M   'P 1'
#
loop_
_entity.id
_entity.type
_entity.pdbx_description
1 polymer ?
#
loop_
_entity_poly.entity_id
_entity_poly.type
_entity_poly.pdbx_seq_one_letter_code
_entity_poly.pdbx_strand_id
1 'polypeptide(L)'
;MTLKTAGEAALGVSEFRGLDRRGLITGLTAALGAGMGVAPAAARDLAQEPESATETEPIRLLTNLFTRVGAAVYIDNRGPFTFVIDTGAGATSIADTLADQLALPPLPPVLVHGITEARITRSVAVNRLQLSGLAFRNLNCPVFERDQLGADGLIGLDVLGRFKLSFDVVRRAASLTIRGVAIVMGGDMQTGSRIRREGLRASTGRFGQMMLTQVTVEGQPVVAFIDSGAQYSIGNLALRRAISARRSDGGRLSRAVPIYGVTGQSLSADLTRVDELRLGANRLGATPLLFADLHAFDTLGLSDRPALLIGADLLGRFREVTLDFPNDTVTFSGLRRQPTRAMDIPGN
;
A
#
# COMPACT_ATOMS: atom_id res chain seq x y z
N MET A 1 49.69 11.49 16.93
CA MET A 1 48.60 12.39 17.29
C MET A 1 47.29 11.88 16.65
N THR A 2 46.37 11.52 17.44
CA THR A 2 45.32 10.53 17.43
C THR A 2 44.31 10.63 16.29
N LEU A 3 44.19 9.57 15.51
CA LEU A 3 43.04 9.27 14.63
C LEU A 3 41.83 8.88 15.47
N LYS A 4 40.71 9.56 15.28
CA LYS A 4 39.41 9.16 15.78
C LYS A 4 38.61 8.58 14.62
N THR A 5 38.42 7.30 14.65
CA THR A 5 37.49 6.51 13.81
C THR A 5 36.06 6.90 14.13
N ALA A 6 35.32 7.34 13.12
CA ALA A 6 33.88 7.51 13.18
C ALA A 6 33.23 6.15 12.91
N GLY A 7 32.38 5.72 13.85
CA GLY A 7 31.70 4.44 13.81
C GLY A 7 30.61 4.39 12.76
N GLU A 8 30.49 3.24 12.14
CA GLU A 8 29.38 2.76 11.34
C GLU A 8 28.10 2.77 12.16
N ALA A 9 27.15 3.55 11.74
CA ALA A 9 25.75 3.39 12.16
C ALA A 9 25.04 2.44 11.20
N ALA A 10 25.17 1.14 11.44
CA ALA A 10 24.28 0.14 10.87
C ALA A 10 22.95 0.22 11.65
N LEU A 11 22.02 1.03 11.17
CA LEU A 11 20.66 1.08 11.67
C LEU A 11 19.72 0.36 10.70
N GLY A 12 19.14 -0.75 11.17
CA GLY A 12 17.78 -0.96 10.89
C GLY A 12 17.26 -2.36 10.61
N VAL A 13 17.84 -3.43 11.13
CA VAL A 13 17.20 -4.77 11.05
C VAL A 13 16.86 -5.34 12.43
N SER A 14 17.07 -4.61 13.51
CA SER A 14 17.00 -5.16 14.88
C SER A 14 15.76 -4.78 15.71
N GLU A 15 14.80 -4.04 15.22
CA GLU A 15 13.62 -3.68 16.04
C GLU A 15 12.51 -4.75 16.09
N PHE A 16 12.66 -5.87 15.41
CA PHE A 16 11.78 -7.03 15.57
C PHE A 16 12.24 -8.03 16.65
N ARG A 17 13.27 -7.70 17.44
CA ARG A 17 13.72 -8.52 18.56
C ARG A 17 13.37 -7.85 19.89
N GLY A 18 12.41 -8.43 20.61
CA GLY A 18 12.33 -8.24 22.05
C GLY A 18 11.00 -7.75 22.60
N LEU A 19 10.00 -8.61 22.61
CA LEU A 19 9.00 -8.58 23.68
C LEU A 19 9.50 -9.53 24.77
N ASP A 20 10.05 -8.94 25.84
CA ASP A 20 10.54 -9.64 27.01
C ASP A 20 9.38 -10.35 27.74
N ARG A 21 9.62 -11.61 28.15
CA ARG A 21 8.66 -12.57 28.69
C ARG A 21 8.18 -12.26 30.13
N ARG A 22 8.23 -11.04 30.62
CA ARG A 22 7.95 -10.73 32.05
C ARG A 22 6.78 -9.79 32.32
N GLY A 23 5.78 -9.71 31.49
CA GLY A 23 4.69 -8.75 31.70
C GLY A 23 3.28 -9.22 31.43
N LEU A 24 2.94 -10.49 31.61
CA LEU A 24 1.55 -10.97 31.40
C LEU A 24 1.18 -12.12 32.37
N ILE A 25 1.01 -11.79 33.65
CA ILE A 25 0.18 -12.56 34.59
C ILE A 25 -0.52 -11.54 35.46
N THR A 26 -1.80 -11.34 35.25
CA THR A 26 -2.84 -11.18 36.27
C THR A 26 -4.16 -10.72 35.64
N GLY A 27 -5.21 -11.48 35.93
CA GLY A 27 -6.57 -10.95 35.88
C GLY A 27 -7.57 -11.73 35.04
N LEU A 28 -7.78 -13.02 35.37
CA LEU A 28 -8.98 -13.77 34.96
C LEU A 28 -9.84 -13.97 36.18
N THR A 29 -11.02 -13.37 36.23
CA THR A 29 -12.10 -13.80 37.13
C THR A 29 -13.42 -13.81 36.39
N ALA A 30 -14.03 -14.99 36.42
CA ALA A 30 -15.31 -15.35 35.85
C ALA A 30 -16.49 -14.77 36.64
N ALA A 31 -17.63 -14.57 35.97
CA ALA A 31 -18.94 -14.66 36.57
C ALA A 31 -19.95 -15.23 35.58
N LEU A 32 -20.42 -16.43 35.87
CA LEU A 32 -21.61 -17.07 35.32
C LEU A 32 -22.87 -16.38 35.88
N GLY A 33 -23.89 -16.23 35.03
CA GLY A 33 -25.24 -15.88 35.46
C GLY A 33 -26.27 -16.33 34.41
N ALA A 34 -26.92 -17.46 34.69
CA ALA A 34 -28.03 -17.98 33.92
C ALA A 34 -29.33 -17.25 34.28
N GLY A 35 -30.24 -17.05 33.32
CA GLY A 35 -31.58 -16.57 33.52
C GLY A 35 -32.50 -16.90 32.36
N MET A 36 -33.35 -17.94 32.53
CA MET A 36 -34.46 -18.30 31.66
C MET A 36 -35.64 -17.32 31.80
N GLY A 37 -36.39 -17.09 30.68
CA GLY A 37 -37.65 -16.35 30.75
C GLY A 37 -38.36 -16.23 29.39
N VAL A 38 -39.17 -17.24 29.06
CA VAL A 38 -40.51 -17.27 28.45
C VAL A 38 -40.97 -16.11 27.54
N ALA A 39 -41.41 -16.50 26.30
CA ALA A 39 -42.19 -15.68 25.35
C ALA A 39 -43.64 -15.48 25.78
N PRO A 40 -44.36 -14.48 25.22
CA PRO A 40 -45.42 -14.84 24.25
C PRO A 40 -45.60 -13.88 23.03
N ALA A 41 -46.01 -14.50 22.00
CA ALA A 41 -46.85 -14.26 20.82
C ALA A 41 -47.35 -12.84 20.43
N ALA A 42 -47.16 -12.59 19.13
CA ALA A 42 -48.07 -11.98 18.13
C ALA A 42 -48.44 -10.49 18.21
N ALA A 43 -47.92 -9.74 17.25
CA ALA A 43 -48.69 -8.79 16.46
C ALA A 43 -48.04 -8.63 15.09
N ARG A 44 -48.75 -8.96 14.02
CA ARG A 44 -48.42 -8.58 12.63
C ARG A 44 -48.70 -7.11 12.49
N ASP A 45 -47.68 -6.36 12.11
CA ASP A 45 -47.91 -5.05 11.52
C ASP A 45 -47.08 -4.93 10.24
N LEU A 46 -47.76 -4.50 9.18
CA LEU A 46 -47.24 -4.35 7.83
C LEU A 46 -46.32 -3.14 7.79
N ALA A 47 -45.03 -3.34 7.99
CA ALA A 47 -44.04 -2.34 7.70
C ALA A 47 -43.54 -2.49 6.25
N GLN A 48 -43.76 -1.44 5.47
CA GLN A 48 -43.26 -1.23 4.12
C GLN A 48 -41.75 -1.52 4.08
N GLU A 49 -41.37 -2.36 3.10
CA GLU A 49 -39.94 -2.53 2.75
C GLU A 49 -39.36 -1.17 2.32
N PRO A 50 -38.24 -0.74 2.87
CA PRO A 50 -37.53 0.42 2.32
C PRO A 50 -36.99 0.05 0.94
N GLU A 51 -37.26 0.90 -0.04
CA GLU A 51 -36.68 0.88 -1.38
C GLU A 51 -35.18 0.54 -1.32
N SER A 52 -34.80 -0.41 -2.17
CA SER A 52 -33.43 -0.90 -2.31
C SER A 52 -32.45 0.25 -2.46
N ALA A 53 -31.74 0.55 -1.39
CA ALA A 53 -30.52 1.33 -1.49
C ALA A 53 -29.59 0.56 -2.43
N THR A 54 -29.25 1.15 -3.57
CA THR A 54 -28.27 0.61 -4.52
C THR A 54 -26.98 0.36 -3.75
N GLU A 55 -26.67 -0.89 -3.44
CA GLU A 55 -25.42 -1.27 -2.80
C GLU A 55 -24.28 -0.80 -3.68
N THR A 56 -23.58 0.21 -3.22
CA THR A 56 -22.36 0.72 -3.89
C THR A 56 -21.29 -0.34 -3.70
N GLU A 57 -20.82 -0.94 -4.81
CA GLU A 57 -19.72 -1.91 -4.74
C GLU A 57 -18.51 -1.32 -4.04
N PRO A 58 -17.93 -2.05 -3.07
CA PRO A 58 -16.82 -1.56 -2.29
C PRO A 58 -15.53 -1.44 -3.11
N ILE A 59 -14.82 -0.33 -2.99
CA ILE A 59 -13.48 -0.18 -3.56
C ILE A 59 -12.48 -0.93 -2.68
N ARG A 60 -11.90 -1.99 -3.21
CA ARG A 60 -10.84 -2.75 -2.53
C ARG A 60 -9.48 -2.18 -2.90
N LEU A 61 -8.74 -1.64 -1.94
CA LEU A 61 -7.40 -1.06 -2.16
C LEU A 61 -6.38 -2.07 -2.70
N LEU A 62 -6.55 -3.35 -2.40
CA LEU A 62 -5.59 -4.39 -2.74
C LEU A 62 -6.08 -5.43 -3.77
N THR A 63 -7.36 -5.44 -4.15
CA THR A 63 -7.94 -6.57 -4.87
C THR A 63 -7.97 -6.44 -6.39
N ASN A 64 -7.46 -5.38 -6.98
CA ASN A 64 -7.47 -5.31 -8.44
C ASN A 64 -6.13 -5.77 -9.02
N LEU A 65 -6.03 -7.08 -9.29
CA LEU A 65 -4.90 -7.70 -10.00
C LEU A 65 -4.64 -7.07 -11.39
N PHE A 66 -5.60 -6.31 -11.93
CA PHE A 66 -5.49 -5.69 -13.24
C PHE A 66 -4.51 -4.50 -13.29
N THR A 67 -4.23 -3.84 -12.17
CA THR A 67 -3.30 -2.70 -12.11
C THR A 67 -1.95 -3.03 -11.47
N ARG A 68 -1.84 -4.17 -10.77
CA ARG A 68 -0.64 -4.55 -10.02
C ARG A 68 0.33 -5.36 -10.88
N VAL A 69 1.62 -5.14 -10.70
CA VAL A 69 2.67 -5.88 -11.40
C VAL A 69 2.92 -7.19 -10.67
N GLY A 70 2.64 -8.31 -11.36
CA GLY A 70 2.93 -9.65 -10.86
C GLY A 70 4.33 -10.11 -11.26
N ALA A 71 4.96 -10.91 -10.40
CA ALA A 71 6.25 -11.53 -10.62
C ALA A 71 6.18 -13.02 -10.30
N ALA A 72 6.84 -13.85 -11.10
CA ALA A 72 7.02 -15.27 -10.84
C ALA A 72 8.08 -15.48 -9.76
N VAL A 73 7.71 -16.17 -8.70
CA VAL A 73 8.56 -16.43 -7.53
C VAL A 73 8.68 -17.94 -7.29
N TYR A 74 9.86 -18.39 -6.91
CA TYR A 74 10.07 -19.74 -6.41
C TYR A 74 10.46 -19.68 -4.93
N ILE A 75 9.85 -20.54 -4.12
CA ILE A 75 10.14 -20.69 -2.69
C ILE A 75 10.70 -22.08 -2.46
N ASP A 76 11.93 -22.17 -1.95
CA ASP A 76 12.66 -23.41 -1.72
C ASP A 76 12.62 -24.38 -2.95
N ASN A 77 12.86 -23.78 -4.15
CA ASN A 77 12.83 -24.42 -5.48
C ASN A 77 11.44 -24.94 -5.93
N ARG A 78 10.36 -24.60 -5.24
CA ARG A 78 8.97 -24.88 -5.64
C ARG A 78 8.34 -23.63 -6.26
N GLY A 79 7.49 -23.77 -7.27
CA GLY A 79 6.83 -22.69 -7.99
C GLY A 79 6.75 -22.98 -9.50
N PRO A 80 6.45 -21.98 -10.33
CA PRO A 80 6.34 -20.56 -9.98
C PRO A 80 5.04 -20.22 -9.24
N PHE A 81 5.13 -19.31 -8.26
CA PHE A 81 4.00 -18.66 -7.59
C PHE A 81 3.89 -17.21 -8.05
N THR A 82 2.70 -16.63 -7.99
CA THR A 82 2.47 -15.24 -8.41
C THR A 82 2.54 -14.32 -7.21
N PHE A 83 3.57 -13.49 -7.14
CA PHE A 83 3.72 -12.43 -6.15
C PHE A 83 3.53 -11.06 -6.79
N VAL A 84 2.97 -10.12 -6.05
CA VAL A 84 2.77 -8.73 -6.49
C VAL A 84 3.87 -7.85 -5.91
N ILE A 85 4.39 -6.92 -6.72
CA ILE A 85 5.35 -5.90 -6.28
C ILE A 85 4.60 -4.83 -5.50
N ASP A 86 4.99 -4.62 -4.23
CA ASP A 86 4.32 -3.73 -3.30
C ASP A 86 5.32 -2.83 -2.58
N THR A 87 5.37 -1.55 -2.97
CA THR A 87 6.27 -0.54 -2.38
C THR A 87 5.71 0.10 -1.12
N GLY A 88 4.47 -0.22 -0.74
CA GLY A 88 3.85 0.12 0.54
C GLY A 88 4.14 -0.90 1.63
N ALA A 89 4.44 -2.17 1.26
CA ALA A 89 4.75 -3.23 2.21
C ALA A 89 6.21 -3.18 2.66
N GLY A 90 6.45 -3.02 3.96
CA GLY A 90 7.80 -3.05 4.55
C GLY A 90 8.47 -4.43 4.49
N ALA A 91 7.67 -5.49 4.49
CA ALA A 91 8.13 -6.88 4.46
C ALA A 91 7.39 -7.69 3.38
N THR A 92 8.12 -8.61 2.75
CA THR A 92 7.57 -9.63 1.87
C THR A 92 6.60 -10.51 2.66
N SER A 93 5.40 -10.72 2.13
CA SER A 93 4.35 -11.49 2.78
C SER A 93 3.84 -12.63 1.89
N ILE A 94 3.18 -13.61 2.49
CA ILE A 94 2.73 -14.83 1.83
C ILE A 94 1.26 -15.11 2.13
N ALA A 95 0.55 -15.67 1.16
CA ALA A 95 -0.81 -16.14 1.36
C ALA A 95 -0.85 -17.36 2.31
N ASP A 96 -1.89 -17.41 3.14
CA ASP A 96 -2.13 -18.51 4.09
C ASP A 96 -2.16 -19.86 3.38
N THR A 97 -2.90 -19.97 2.29
CA THR A 97 -3.03 -21.19 1.47
C THR A 97 -1.67 -21.65 0.93
N LEU A 98 -0.80 -20.72 0.50
CA LEU A 98 0.54 -21.06 0.02
C LEU A 98 1.47 -21.43 1.18
N ALA A 99 1.43 -20.73 2.31
CA ALA A 99 2.23 -21.06 3.48
C ALA A 99 1.94 -22.48 3.98
N ASP A 100 0.66 -22.87 4.00
CA ASP A 100 0.19 -24.19 4.43
C ASP A 100 0.54 -25.27 3.38
N GLN A 101 0.33 -25.00 2.09
CA GLN A 101 0.72 -25.90 0.98
C GLN A 101 2.22 -26.22 0.99
N LEU A 102 3.02 -25.24 1.33
CA LEU A 102 4.48 -25.39 1.39
C LEU A 102 4.97 -25.95 2.73
N ALA A 103 4.08 -26.07 3.74
CA ALA A 103 4.41 -26.45 5.11
C ALA A 103 5.58 -25.61 5.67
N LEU A 104 5.51 -24.28 5.48
CA LEU A 104 6.60 -23.38 5.90
C LEU A 104 6.74 -23.34 7.43
N PRO A 105 7.98 -23.33 7.98
CA PRO A 105 8.19 -23.30 9.41
C PRO A 105 7.55 -22.06 10.06
N PRO A 106 6.74 -22.22 11.12
CA PRO A 106 6.15 -21.12 11.83
C PRO A 106 7.19 -20.31 12.61
N LEU A 107 6.99 -19.00 12.65
CA LEU A 107 7.74 -18.05 13.46
C LEU A 107 6.80 -17.37 14.47
N PRO A 108 7.34 -16.65 15.48
CA PRO A 108 6.51 -15.86 16.38
C PRO A 108 5.61 -14.89 15.60
N PRO A 109 4.35 -14.69 16.05
CA PRO A 109 3.46 -13.72 15.43
C PRO A 109 4.08 -12.32 15.41
N VAL A 110 3.77 -11.55 14.38
CA VAL A 110 4.27 -10.19 14.16
C VAL A 110 3.15 -9.17 14.10
N LEU A 111 3.42 -7.96 14.60
CA LEU A 111 2.52 -6.82 14.43
C LEU A 111 2.75 -6.24 13.03
N VAL A 112 1.70 -6.20 12.22
CA VAL A 112 1.71 -5.58 10.90
C VAL A 112 0.86 -4.31 10.93
N HIS A 113 1.44 -3.20 10.47
CA HIS A 113 0.73 -1.96 10.23
C HIS A 113 0.20 -1.97 8.79
N GLY A 114 -1.10 -2.25 8.64
CA GLY A 114 -1.80 -2.13 7.36
C GLY A 114 -2.19 -0.68 7.05
N ILE A 115 -2.81 -0.47 5.90
CA ILE A 115 -3.30 0.86 5.51
C ILE A 115 -4.41 1.34 6.46
N THR A 116 -5.30 0.44 6.86
CA THR A 116 -6.50 0.76 7.67
C THR A 116 -6.30 0.59 9.16
N GLU A 117 -5.48 -0.38 9.59
CA GLU A 117 -5.24 -0.70 11.00
C GLU A 117 -3.93 -1.46 11.22
N ALA A 118 -3.53 -1.61 12.49
CA ALA A 118 -2.50 -2.56 12.90
C ALA A 118 -3.12 -3.88 13.35
N ARG A 119 -2.52 -5.01 12.94
CA ARG A 119 -2.98 -6.35 13.31
C ARG A 119 -1.82 -7.28 13.61
N ILE A 120 -1.96 -8.10 14.65
CA ILE A 120 -1.03 -9.21 14.89
C ILE A 120 -1.44 -10.37 13.97
N THR A 121 -0.49 -10.86 13.18
CA THR A 121 -0.69 -11.99 12.28
C THR A 121 0.39 -13.05 12.50
N ARG A 122 0.10 -14.29 12.10
CA ARG A 122 1.12 -15.36 12.08
C ARG A 122 2.22 -15.01 11.10
N SER A 123 3.41 -15.55 11.31
CA SER A 123 4.52 -15.41 10.39
C SER A 123 5.21 -16.75 10.15
N VAL A 124 5.88 -16.87 9.02
CA VAL A 124 6.60 -18.08 8.60
C VAL A 124 7.99 -17.74 8.10
N ALA A 125 8.90 -18.70 8.24
CA ALA A 125 10.25 -18.60 7.66
C ALA A 125 10.22 -19.04 6.19
N VAL A 126 10.77 -18.20 5.30
CA VAL A 126 11.10 -18.56 3.92
C VAL A 126 12.62 -18.61 3.81
N ASN A 127 13.18 -19.84 3.69
CA ASN A 127 14.63 -20.02 3.66
C ASN A 127 15.23 -19.42 2.39
N ARG A 128 14.56 -19.61 1.24
CA ARG A 128 15.04 -19.13 -0.04
C ARG A 128 13.85 -18.69 -0.92
N LEU A 129 13.79 -17.42 -1.21
CA LEU A 129 12.91 -16.85 -2.23
C LEU A 129 13.72 -16.50 -3.46
N GLN A 130 13.30 -16.96 -4.64
CA GLN A 130 13.95 -16.66 -5.91
C GLN A 130 13.01 -15.82 -6.76
N LEU A 131 13.54 -14.70 -7.27
CA LEU A 131 12.86 -13.76 -8.13
C LEU A 131 13.77 -13.47 -9.32
N SER A 132 13.37 -13.92 -10.52
CA SER A 132 14.08 -13.64 -11.78
C SER A 132 15.60 -13.87 -11.71
N GLY A 133 16.03 -15.00 -11.12
CA GLY A 133 17.43 -15.37 -10.98
C GLY A 133 18.14 -14.81 -9.73
N LEU A 134 17.54 -13.86 -9.03
CA LEU A 134 18.02 -13.40 -7.72
C LEU A 134 17.51 -14.31 -6.61
N ALA A 135 18.32 -14.52 -5.58
CA ALA A 135 17.94 -15.31 -4.41
C ALA A 135 18.04 -14.47 -3.13
N PHE A 136 16.94 -14.45 -2.38
CA PHE A 136 16.83 -13.83 -1.06
C PHE A 136 16.70 -14.94 -0.02
N ARG A 137 17.34 -14.80 1.13
CA ARG A 137 17.41 -15.84 2.13
C ARG A 137 16.90 -15.34 3.47
N ASN A 138 16.37 -16.31 4.25
CA ASN A 138 15.97 -16.08 5.64
C ASN A 138 14.96 -14.94 5.80
N LEU A 139 13.94 -14.94 4.95
CA LEU A 139 12.86 -13.96 5.04
C LEU A 139 11.85 -14.36 6.11
N ASN A 140 11.40 -13.38 6.86
CA ASN A 140 10.34 -13.48 7.87
C ASN A 140 9.06 -12.95 7.24
N CYS A 141 8.17 -13.84 6.80
CA CYS A 141 7.02 -13.46 6.01
C CYS A 141 5.75 -13.45 6.87
N PRO A 142 5.13 -12.29 7.11
CA PRO A 142 3.76 -12.22 7.61
C PRO A 142 2.81 -12.99 6.69
N VAL A 143 1.80 -13.62 7.28
CA VAL A 143 0.82 -14.43 6.54
C VAL A 143 -0.52 -13.73 6.56
N PHE A 144 -1.15 -13.62 5.37
CA PHE A 144 -2.47 -13.03 5.17
C PHE A 144 -3.37 -13.98 4.40
N GLU A 145 -4.67 -13.79 4.52
CA GLU A 145 -5.64 -14.51 3.72
C GLU A 145 -5.41 -14.24 2.22
N ARG A 146 -5.43 -15.29 1.41
CA ARG A 146 -5.18 -15.18 -0.03
C ARG A 146 -6.14 -14.22 -0.73
N ASP A 147 -7.40 -14.21 -0.31
CA ASP A 147 -8.42 -13.32 -0.87
C ASP A 147 -8.16 -11.85 -0.56
N GLN A 148 -7.52 -11.54 0.57
CA GLN A 148 -7.11 -10.19 0.93
C GLN A 148 -5.89 -9.74 0.13
N LEU A 149 -4.91 -10.63 -0.09
CA LEU A 149 -3.74 -10.34 -0.92
C LEU A 149 -4.08 -10.27 -2.41
N GLY A 150 -5.01 -11.09 -2.88
CA GLY A 150 -5.33 -11.27 -4.29
C GLY A 150 -4.20 -11.90 -5.11
N ALA A 151 -3.23 -12.55 -4.45
CA ALA A 151 -2.06 -13.20 -5.03
C ALA A 151 -1.52 -14.25 -4.06
N ASP A 152 -0.50 -14.99 -4.47
CA ASP A 152 0.17 -15.96 -3.61
C ASP A 152 1.09 -15.27 -2.57
N GLY A 153 1.40 -13.98 -2.78
CA GLY A 153 2.17 -13.16 -1.85
C GLY A 153 2.45 -11.75 -2.39
N LEU A 154 3.13 -10.95 -1.56
CA LEU A 154 3.64 -9.61 -1.91
C LEU A 154 5.15 -9.59 -1.75
N ILE A 155 5.86 -8.95 -2.69
CA ILE A 155 7.28 -8.60 -2.55
C ILE A 155 7.36 -7.22 -1.93
N GLY A 156 7.90 -7.15 -0.72
CA GLY A 156 8.04 -5.93 0.06
C GLY A 156 9.40 -5.25 -0.06
N LEU A 157 9.57 -4.18 0.71
CA LEU A 157 10.77 -3.33 0.70
C LEU A 157 12.01 -4.02 1.29
N ASP A 158 11.85 -5.05 2.09
CA ASP A 158 12.93 -5.94 2.55
C ASP A 158 13.71 -6.58 1.38
N VAL A 159 13.01 -6.82 0.26
CA VAL A 159 13.56 -7.27 -1.01
C VAL A 159 13.83 -6.10 -1.95
N LEU A 160 12.83 -5.22 -2.19
CA LEU A 160 12.87 -4.17 -3.20
C LEU A 160 13.81 -3.02 -2.86
N GLY A 161 13.97 -2.69 -1.58
CA GLY A 161 14.73 -1.52 -1.10
C GLY A 161 16.22 -1.51 -1.45
N ARG A 162 16.74 -2.57 -2.06
CA ARG A 162 18.15 -2.70 -2.50
C ARG A 162 18.34 -2.39 -3.98
N PHE A 163 17.26 -2.11 -4.70
CA PHE A 163 17.25 -2.01 -6.15
C PHE A 163 16.78 -0.63 -6.60
N LYS A 164 17.09 -0.36 -7.85
CA LYS A 164 16.33 0.59 -8.65
C LYS A 164 15.19 -0.17 -9.31
N LEU A 165 13.98 0.14 -8.88
CA LEU A 165 12.74 -0.46 -9.41
C LEU A 165 12.15 0.49 -10.45
N SER A 166 12.00 0.03 -11.69
CA SER A 166 11.26 0.74 -12.74
C SER A 166 10.03 -0.07 -13.11
N PHE A 167 8.88 0.58 -13.23
CA PHE A 167 7.65 -0.12 -13.59
C PHE A 167 6.70 0.74 -14.44
N ASP A 168 5.96 0.04 -15.30
CA ASP A 168 4.82 0.55 -16.07
C ASP A 168 3.54 -0.12 -15.53
N VAL A 169 2.78 0.63 -14.76
CA VAL A 169 1.56 0.11 -14.12
C VAL A 169 0.52 -0.32 -15.15
N VAL A 170 0.43 0.41 -16.28
CA VAL A 170 -0.56 0.13 -17.33
C VAL A 170 -0.22 -1.16 -18.09
N ARG A 171 1.07 -1.39 -18.35
CA ARG A 171 1.53 -2.62 -19.03
C ARG A 171 1.78 -3.76 -18.07
N ARG A 172 1.72 -3.52 -16.77
CA ARG A 172 2.01 -4.50 -15.73
C ARG A 172 3.41 -5.10 -15.88
N ALA A 173 4.37 -4.25 -16.20
CA ALA A 173 5.77 -4.61 -16.36
C ALA A 173 6.63 -3.91 -15.31
N ALA A 174 7.62 -4.60 -14.78
CA ALA A 174 8.61 -4.02 -13.89
C ALA A 174 10.01 -4.53 -14.22
N SER A 175 11.02 -3.75 -13.81
CA SER A 175 12.41 -4.20 -13.82
C SER A 175 13.09 -3.81 -12.51
N LEU A 176 13.92 -4.73 -11.99
CA LEU A 176 14.84 -4.48 -10.90
C LEU A 176 16.24 -4.30 -11.48
N THR A 177 16.89 -3.21 -11.15
CA THR A 177 18.28 -2.95 -11.58
C THR A 177 19.18 -2.90 -10.36
N ILE A 178 20.26 -3.69 -10.41
CA ILE A 178 21.36 -3.66 -9.45
C ILE A 178 22.67 -3.57 -10.20
N ARG A 179 23.56 -2.63 -9.83
CA ARG A 179 24.87 -2.44 -10.46
C ARG A 179 24.84 -2.44 -11.99
N GLY A 180 23.81 -1.81 -12.59
CA GLY A 180 23.66 -1.71 -14.05
C GLY A 180 23.04 -2.93 -14.75
N VAL A 181 22.80 -4.03 -14.05
CA VAL A 181 22.09 -5.20 -14.60
C VAL A 181 20.60 -5.05 -14.33
N ALA A 182 19.78 -5.04 -15.38
CA ALA A 182 18.32 -4.98 -15.28
C ALA A 182 17.69 -6.36 -15.43
N ILE A 183 16.74 -6.67 -14.54
CA ILE A 183 15.94 -7.89 -14.55
C ILE A 183 14.49 -7.48 -14.79
N VAL A 184 13.88 -7.94 -15.88
CA VAL A 184 12.50 -7.60 -16.25
C VAL A 184 11.53 -8.64 -15.71
N MET A 185 10.39 -8.18 -15.18
CA MET A 185 9.30 -8.98 -14.64
C MET A 185 7.98 -8.52 -15.24
N GLY A 186 7.09 -9.45 -15.53
CA GLY A 186 5.80 -9.15 -16.15
C GLY A 186 5.87 -8.89 -17.66
N GLY A 187 5.09 -7.94 -18.17
CA GLY A 187 5.02 -7.63 -19.60
C GLY A 187 6.29 -6.98 -20.16
N ASP A 188 6.30 -6.72 -21.47
CA ASP A 188 7.43 -6.11 -22.16
C ASP A 188 7.67 -4.66 -21.73
N MET A 189 8.83 -4.38 -21.16
CA MET A 189 9.32 -3.02 -20.96
C MET A 189 10.05 -2.53 -22.20
N GLN A 190 9.49 -1.53 -22.88
CA GLN A 190 10.20 -0.85 -23.97
C GLN A 190 11.22 0.14 -23.39
N THR A 191 12.48 -0.23 -23.43
CA THR A 191 13.60 0.68 -23.16
C THR A 191 13.91 1.49 -24.42
N GLY A 192 13.93 2.81 -24.34
CA GLY A 192 14.53 3.63 -25.37
C GLY A 192 13.64 4.59 -26.15
N SER A 193 12.91 5.46 -25.48
CA SER A 193 12.36 6.67 -26.08
C SER A 193 12.97 7.91 -25.41
N ARG A 194 13.25 8.97 -26.19
CA ARG A 194 13.60 10.30 -25.66
C ARG A 194 12.38 10.93 -24.97
N ILE A 195 12.01 10.39 -23.80
CA ILE A 195 10.88 10.86 -23.01
C ILE A 195 11.41 11.84 -21.99
N ARG A 196 10.68 12.93 -21.76
CA ARG A 196 10.99 13.85 -20.66
C ARG A 196 10.94 13.06 -19.35
N ARG A 197 12.05 13.04 -18.66
CA ARG A 197 12.22 12.42 -17.34
C ARG A 197 12.36 13.53 -16.32
N GLU A 198 11.67 13.40 -15.23
CA GLU A 198 11.82 14.28 -14.08
C GLU A 198 12.13 13.45 -12.86
N GLY A 199 13.32 13.65 -12.32
CA GLY A 199 13.77 13.05 -11.07
C GLY A 199 13.43 13.96 -9.90
N LEU A 200 12.73 13.43 -8.91
CA LEU A 200 12.45 14.06 -7.62
C LEU A 200 13.35 13.44 -6.56
N ARG A 201 13.88 14.27 -5.67
CA ARG A 201 14.53 13.77 -4.46
C ARG A 201 13.47 13.18 -3.54
N ALA A 202 13.77 12.02 -3.02
CA ALA A 202 12.99 11.35 -2.00
C ALA A 202 13.74 11.32 -0.68
N SER A 203 13.07 10.94 0.37
CA SER A 203 13.67 10.47 1.61
C SER A 203 13.04 9.13 1.98
N THR A 204 13.77 8.32 2.71
CA THR A 204 13.27 7.03 3.16
C THR A 204 12.38 7.21 4.39
N GLY A 205 11.14 6.75 4.34
CA GLY A 205 10.21 6.71 5.45
C GLY A 205 10.59 5.62 6.47
N ARG A 206 9.87 5.59 7.59
CA ARG A 206 10.14 4.70 8.74
C ARG A 206 10.23 3.21 8.37
N PHE A 207 9.47 2.76 7.37
CA PHE A 207 9.45 1.37 6.91
C PHE A 207 10.04 1.17 5.51
N GLY A 208 10.85 2.13 5.04
CA GLY A 208 11.52 2.06 3.75
C GLY A 208 10.78 2.71 2.57
N GLN A 209 9.58 3.27 2.78
CA GLN A 209 8.80 3.92 1.72
C GLN A 209 9.51 5.17 1.19
N MET A 210 9.40 5.41 -0.12
CA MET A 210 9.86 6.64 -0.76
C MET A 210 8.92 7.81 -0.44
N MET A 211 9.42 8.80 0.30
CA MET A 211 8.70 10.01 0.72
C MET A 211 9.09 11.19 -0.19
N LEU A 212 8.10 11.90 -0.70
CA LEU A 212 8.25 13.05 -1.60
C LEU A 212 7.69 14.31 -0.96
N THR A 213 8.44 15.41 -1.05
CA THR A 213 8.00 16.75 -0.58
C THR A 213 7.71 17.73 -1.73
N GLN A 214 8.07 17.36 -2.96
CA GLN A 214 7.85 18.16 -4.17
C GLN A 214 6.50 17.82 -4.81
N VAL A 215 5.46 17.73 -3.99
CA VAL A 215 4.09 17.41 -4.40
C VAL A 215 3.16 18.50 -3.92
N THR A 216 2.22 18.92 -4.77
CA THR A 216 1.17 19.88 -4.40
C THR A 216 -0.21 19.42 -4.86
N VAL A 217 -1.22 19.67 -4.04
CA VAL A 217 -2.64 19.47 -4.36
C VAL A 217 -3.34 20.79 -4.17
N GLU A 218 -3.98 21.33 -5.21
CA GLU A 218 -4.61 22.67 -5.20
C GLU A 218 -3.66 23.77 -4.68
N GLY A 219 -2.38 23.68 -5.08
CA GLY A 219 -1.34 24.59 -4.60
C GLY A 219 -0.91 24.39 -3.15
N GLN A 220 -1.53 23.44 -2.40
CA GLN A 220 -1.12 23.08 -1.05
C GLN A 220 0.05 22.09 -1.11
N PRO A 221 1.22 22.42 -0.52
CA PRO A 221 2.31 21.46 -0.37
C PRO A 221 1.88 20.26 0.49
N VAL A 222 2.27 19.07 0.07
CA VAL A 222 1.97 17.82 0.78
C VAL A 222 3.21 16.94 0.91
N VAL A 223 3.28 16.16 1.97
CA VAL A 223 4.20 15.03 2.05
C VAL A 223 3.52 13.82 1.43
N ALA A 224 4.12 13.25 0.39
CA ALA A 224 3.55 12.09 -0.28
C ALA A 224 4.44 10.87 -0.11
N PHE A 225 3.85 9.67 -0.09
CA PHE A 225 4.59 8.41 -0.18
C PHE A 225 3.99 7.51 -1.27
N ILE A 226 4.85 6.67 -1.85
CA ILE A 226 4.48 5.83 -2.98
C ILE A 226 4.13 4.42 -2.51
N ASP A 227 2.94 3.97 -2.90
CA ASP A 227 2.44 2.64 -2.63
C ASP A 227 1.88 2.01 -3.92
N SER A 228 2.70 1.18 -4.57
CA SER A 228 2.29 0.47 -5.80
C SER A 228 1.28 -0.66 -5.54
N GLY A 229 1.11 -1.07 -4.29
CA GLY A 229 0.10 -2.02 -3.84
C GLY A 229 -1.29 -1.39 -3.72
N ALA A 230 -1.37 -0.09 -3.45
CA ALA A 230 -2.64 0.64 -3.39
C ALA A 230 -3.19 0.93 -4.78
N GLN A 231 -4.48 0.64 -4.99
CA GLN A 231 -5.14 0.92 -6.28
C GLN A 231 -5.38 2.42 -6.48
N TYR A 232 -5.77 3.12 -5.43
CA TYR A 232 -6.16 4.54 -5.47
C TYR A 232 -5.26 5.38 -4.58
N SER A 233 -5.10 6.62 -5.00
CA SER A 233 -4.40 7.64 -4.21
C SER A 233 -5.34 8.26 -3.18
N ILE A 234 -4.82 8.47 -1.97
CA ILE A 234 -5.62 8.90 -0.83
C ILE A 234 -4.91 10.06 -0.11
N GLY A 235 -5.59 11.19 0.01
CA GLY A 235 -5.19 12.29 0.87
C GLY A 235 -5.71 12.09 2.30
N ASN A 236 -4.98 12.57 3.30
CA ASN A 236 -5.50 12.58 4.66
C ASN A 236 -6.52 13.73 4.88
N LEU A 237 -7.23 13.72 6.01
CA LEU A 237 -8.20 14.77 6.32
C LEU A 237 -7.52 16.11 6.63
N ALA A 238 -6.24 16.14 7.04
CA ALA A 238 -5.48 17.38 7.16
C ALA A 238 -5.30 18.07 5.80
N LEU A 239 -4.99 17.30 4.74
CA LEU A 239 -4.94 17.82 3.37
C LEU A 239 -6.32 18.30 2.92
N ARG A 240 -7.38 17.52 3.17
CA ARG A 240 -8.76 17.93 2.82
C ARG A 240 -9.13 19.26 3.45
N ARG A 241 -8.88 19.44 4.76
CA ARG A 241 -9.12 20.71 5.45
C ARG A 241 -8.32 21.87 4.84
N ALA A 242 -7.03 21.66 4.54
CA ALA A 242 -6.16 22.68 3.98
C ALA A 242 -6.61 23.17 2.60
N ILE A 243 -7.06 22.26 1.71
CA ILE A 243 -7.57 22.65 0.39
C ILE A 243 -8.96 23.26 0.45
N SER A 244 -9.85 22.79 1.34
CA SER A 244 -11.20 23.34 1.51
C SER A 244 -11.18 24.76 2.04
N ALA A 245 -10.27 25.09 2.95
CA ALA A 245 -10.11 26.43 3.51
C ALA A 245 -9.71 27.51 2.45
N ARG A 246 -9.17 27.07 1.31
CA ARG A 246 -8.75 27.96 0.20
C ARG A 246 -9.81 28.14 -0.87
N ARG A 247 -10.89 27.38 -0.82
CA ARG A 247 -11.96 27.37 -1.84
C ARG A 247 -13.13 28.23 -1.38
N SER A 248 -13.60 29.08 -2.26
CA SER A 248 -14.78 29.90 -2.04
C SER A 248 -16.10 29.26 -2.50
N ASP A 249 -16.04 28.08 -3.12
CA ASP A 249 -17.15 27.41 -3.83
C ASP A 249 -17.98 26.43 -2.97
N GLY A 250 -17.93 26.55 -1.64
CA GLY A 250 -18.83 25.82 -0.73
C GLY A 250 -18.65 24.29 -0.68
N GLY A 251 -17.59 23.77 -1.26
CA GLY A 251 -17.26 22.34 -1.28
C GLY A 251 -17.95 21.58 -2.41
N ARG A 252 -17.18 20.82 -3.19
CA ARG A 252 -17.75 19.90 -4.19
C ARG A 252 -18.44 18.76 -3.50
N LEU A 253 -19.51 18.25 -4.12
CA LEU A 253 -20.18 17.03 -3.69
C LEU A 253 -19.14 15.93 -3.47
N SER A 254 -19.11 15.43 -2.25
CA SER A 254 -18.28 14.32 -1.82
C SER A 254 -19.15 13.08 -1.74
N ARG A 255 -18.68 11.96 -2.29
CA ARG A 255 -19.34 10.67 -2.19
C ARG A 255 -18.54 9.79 -1.25
N ALA A 256 -19.19 9.23 -0.23
CA ALA A 256 -18.59 8.26 0.64
C ALA A 256 -18.41 6.92 -0.12
N VAL A 257 -17.21 6.36 -0.03
CA VAL A 257 -16.83 5.12 -0.69
C VAL A 257 -16.10 4.23 0.32
N PRO A 258 -16.50 2.98 0.51
CA PRO A 258 -15.76 2.06 1.37
C PRO A 258 -14.44 1.65 0.72
N ILE A 259 -13.36 1.65 1.50
CA ILE A 259 -12.04 1.17 1.12
C ILE A 259 -11.63 0.05 2.06
N TYR A 260 -10.89 -0.93 1.55
CA TYR A 260 -10.48 -2.13 2.29
C TYR A 260 -8.96 -2.25 2.32
N GLY A 261 -8.40 -2.58 3.47
CA GLY A 261 -6.99 -2.91 3.63
C GLY A 261 -6.71 -4.41 3.58
N VAL A 262 -5.44 -4.78 3.49
CA VAL A 262 -4.97 -6.18 3.53
C VAL A 262 -5.30 -6.88 4.86
N THR A 263 -5.56 -6.13 5.91
CA THR A 263 -5.97 -6.63 7.23
C THR A 263 -7.46 -7.01 7.30
N GLY A 264 -8.23 -6.80 6.21
CA GLY A 264 -9.64 -7.15 6.09
C GLY A 264 -10.62 -6.10 6.63
N GLN A 265 -10.11 -5.02 7.23
CA GLN A 265 -10.95 -3.93 7.73
C GLN A 265 -11.34 -2.95 6.62
N SER A 266 -12.52 -2.37 6.77
CA SER A 266 -13.01 -1.32 5.88
C SER A 266 -13.00 0.06 6.56
N LEU A 267 -12.78 1.09 5.76
CA LEU A 267 -12.83 2.48 6.17
C LEU A 267 -13.62 3.26 5.12
N SER A 268 -14.44 4.22 5.54
CA SER A 268 -15.12 5.14 4.62
C SER A 268 -14.17 6.24 4.17
N ALA A 269 -14.03 6.43 2.86
CA ALA A 269 -13.29 7.52 2.25
C ALA A 269 -14.23 8.43 1.46
N ASP A 270 -13.91 9.71 1.44
CA ASP A 270 -14.65 10.70 0.67
C ASP A 270 -14.02 10.90 -0.71
N LEU A 271 -14.73 10.54 -1.77
CA LEU A 271 -14.30 10.80 -3.13
C LEU A 271 -14.59 12.25 -3.52
N THR A 272 -13.56 12.98 -3.89
CA THR A 272 -13.67 14.39 -4.33
C THR A 272 -12.77 14.61 -5.55
N ARG A 273 -13.14 15.52 -6.44
CA ARG A 273 -12.29 15.93 -7.56
C ARG A 273 -11.46 17.15 -7.17
N VAL A 274 -10.15 17.05 -7.32
CA VAL A 274 -9.21 18.18 -7.23
C VAL A 274 -8.90 18.71 -8.63
N ASP A 275 -8.72 20.01 -8.80
CA ASP A 275 -8.51 20.62 -10.11
C ASP A 275 -7.04 20.59 -10.53
N GLU A 276 -6.14 20.57 -9.53
CA GLU A 276 -4.72 20.51 -9.80
C GLU A 276 -3.98 19.61 -8.80
N LEU A 277 -3.24 18.65 -9.35
CA LEU A 277 -2.25 17.86 -8.63
C LEU A 277 -0.93 17.93 -9.38
N ARG A 278 0.17 18.17 -8.66
CA ARG A 278 1.52 18.22 -9.25
C ARG A 278 2.46 17.25 -8.55
N LEU A 279 3.26 16.56 -9.35
CA LEU A 279 4.42 15.78 -8.91
C LEU A 279 5.66 16.44 -9.52
N GLY A 280 6.33 17.28 -8.76
CA GLY A 280 7.38 18.16 -9.28
C GLY A 280 6.82 19.11 -10.35
N ALA A 281 7.46 19.16 -11.52
CA ALA A 281 6.98 19.93 -12.68
C ALA A 281 5.85 19.25 -13.46
N ASN A 282 5.52 17.97 -13.16
CA ASN A 282 4.43 17.28 -13.83
C ASN A 282 3.08 17.74 -13.28
N ARG A 283 2.29 18.41 -14.13
CA ARG A 283 0.92 18.82 -13.81
C ARG A 283 -0.07 17.78 -14.31
N LEU A 284 -0.79 17.13 -13.39
CA LEU A 284 -1.74 16.08 -13.72
C LEU A 284 -3.14 16.62 -14.06
N GLY A 285 -3.42 17.88 -13.70
CA GLY A 285 -4.74 18.50 -13.90
C GLY A 285 -5.81 17.93 -12.98
N ALA A 286 -7.06 18.05 -13.41
CA ALA A 286 -8.21 17.61 -12.63
C ALA A 286 -8.19 16.09 -12.38
N THR A 287 -8.21 15.70 -11.11
CA THR A 287 -7.97 14.33 -10.66
C THR A 287 -8.98 13.95 -9.58
N PRO A 288 -9.65 12.79 -9.67
CA PRO A 288 -10.40 12.22 -8.56
C PRO A 288 -9.40 11.82 -7.46
N LEU A 289 -9.73 12.13 -6.21
CA LEU A 289 -8.90 11.81 -5.05
C LEU A 289 -9.79 11.37 -3.90
N LEU A 290 -9.41 10.29 -3.25
CA LEU A 290 -10.03 9.83 -2.02
C LEU A 290 -9.44 10.57 -0.82
N PHE A 291 -10.25 10.80 0.21
CA PHE A 291 -9.82 11.39 1.47
C PHE A 291 -10.26 10.54 2.64
N ALA A 292 -9.31 10.12 3.45
CA ALA A 292 -9.55 9.37 4.68
C ALA A 292 -8.34 9.49 5.61
N ASP A 293 -8.56 9.35 6.92
CA ASP A 293 -7.45 9.18 7.85
C ASP A 293 -7.08 7.69 7.92
N LEU A 294 -6.05 7.34 7.17
CA LEU A 294 -5.49 6.00 7.14
C LEU A 294 -4.57 5.78 8.34
N HIS A 295 -4.58 4.58 8.92
CA HIS A 295 -3.60 4.18 9.93
C HIS A 295 -2.14 4.34 9.42
N ALA A 296 -1.91 4.18 8.12
CA ALA A 296 -0.62 4.41 7.50
C ALA A 296 -0.12 5.86 7.69
N PHE A 297 -0.99 6.88 7.66
CA PHE A 297 -0.59 8.26 7.93
C PHE A 297 -0.14 8.46 9.38
N ASP A 298 -0.86 7.84 10.34
CA ASP A 298 -0.49 7.90 11.74
C ASP A 298 0.87 7.24 11.98
N THR A 299 1.04 6.03 11.47
CA THR A 299 2.27 5.25 11.59
C THR A 299 3.50 5.94 11.00
N LEU A 300 3.31 6.76 9.95
CA LEU A 300 4.36 7.57 9.33
C LEU A 300 4.50 8.97 9.94
N GLY A 301 3.72 9.32 10.99
CA GLY A 301 3.73 10.63 11.62
C GLY A 301 3.22 11.75 10.69
N LEU A 302 2.23 11.44 9.88
CA LEU A 302 1.68 12.35 8.85
C LEU A 302 0.24 12.80 9.15
N SER A 303 -0.40 12.37 10.25
CA SER A 303 -1.81 12.62 10.53
C SER A 303 -2.16 14.10 10.64
N ASP A 304 -1.26 14.91 11.21
CA ASP A 304 -1.51 16.34 11.53
C ASP A 304 -1.09 17.31 10.43
N ARG A 305 -0.50 16.83 9.35
CA ARG A 305 -0.04 17.66 8.21
C ARG A 305 -0.59 17.13 6.89
N PRO A 306 -0.77 17.99 5.88
CA PRO A 306 -1.23 17.58 4.56
C PRO A 306 -0.34 16.45 4.01
N ALA A 307 -0.96 15.29 3.76
CA ALA A 307 -0.27 14.10 3.27
C ALA A 307 -1.07 13.36 2.21
N LEU A 308 -0.36 12.62 1.34
CA LEU A 308 -0.91 11.90 0.20
C LEU A 308 -0.24 10.53 0.05
N LEU A 309 -1.02 9.46 0.02
CA LEU A 309 -0.62 8.18 -0.53
C LEU A 309 -0.79 8.22 -2.04
N ILE A 310 0.28 7.96 -2.79
CA ILE A 310 0.27 7.87 -4.26
C ILE A 310 0.10 6.41 -4.65
N GLY A 311 -1.07 6.07 -5.18
CA GLY A 311 -1.43 4.73 -5.63
C GLY A 311 -1.25 4.52 -7.13
N ALA A 312 -1.65 3.32 -7.59
CA ALA A 312 -1.50 2.89 -8.98
C ALA A 312 -2.26 3.79 -9.99
N ASP A 313 -3.35 4.42 -9.56
CA ASP A 313 -4.14 5.36 -10.38
C ASP A 313 -3.32 6.58 -10.82
N LEU A 314 -2.52 7.18 -9.92
CA LEU A 314 -1.63 8.28 -10.27
C LEU A 314 -0.34 7.79 -10.93
N LEU A 315 0.23 6.69 -10.47
CA LEU A 315 1.42 6.10 -11.08
C LEU A 315 1.15 5.71 -12.53
N GLY A 316 -0.03 5.18 -12.83
CA GLY A 316 -0.48 4.82 -14.18
C GLY A 316 -0.67 6.00 -15.14
N ARG A 317 -0.60 7.26 -14.63
CA ARG A 317 -0.57 8.46 -15.48
C ARG A 317 0.76 8.64 -16.21
N PHE A 318 1.77 7.92 -15.80
CA PHE A 318 3.11 7.95 -16.41
C PHE A 318 3.34 6.69 -17.24
N ARG A 319 4.20 6.82 -18.24
CA ARG A 319 4.64 5.67 -19.03
C ARG A 319 5.56 4.77 -18.21
N GLU A 320 6.39 5.38 -17.41
CA GLU A 320 7.34 4.69 -16.54
C GLU A 320 7.53 5.48 -15.25
N VAL A 321 7.55 4.78 -14.12
CA VAL A 321 7.95 5.31 -12.83
C VAL A 321 9.14 4.51 -12.34
N THR A 322 10.18 5.20 -11.91
CA THR A 322 11.40 4.58 -11.37
C THR A 322 11.61 5.02 -9.93
N LEU A 323 11.72 4.06 -9.03
CA LEU A 323 12.10 4.24 -7.64
C LEU A 323 13.54 3.75 -7.47
N ASP A 324 14.47 4.66 -7.27
CA ASP A 324 15.88 4.36 -7.06
C ASP A 324 16.16 4.43 -5.55
N PHE A 325 15.91 3.32 -4.85
CA PHE A 325 16.07 3.24 -3.40
C PHE A 325 17.51 3.54 -2.94
N PRO A 326 18.57 2.99 -3.61
CA PRO A 326 19.93 3.30 -3.22
C PRO A 326 20.33 4.78 -3.34
N ASN A 327 19.65 5.56 -4.21
CA ASN A 327 19.97 6.96 -4.47
C ASN A 327 18.90 7.94 -3.99
N ASP A 328 17.88 7.47 -3.26
CA ASP A 328 16.77 8.28 -2.75
C ASP A 328 16.16 9.18 -3.83
N THR A 329 15.84 8.61 -5.00
CA THR A 329 15.24 9.36 -6.11
C THR A 329 14.05 8.63 -6.71
N VAL A 330 13.04 9.41 -7.11
CA VAL A 330 11.89 8.93 -7.87
C VAL A 330 11.86 9.65 -9.21
N THR A 331 11.79 8.90 -10.31
CA THR A 331 11.71 9.48 -11.65
C THR A 331 10.37 9.16 -12.28
N PHE A 332 9.68 10.21 -12.72
CA PHE A 332 8.44 10.11 -13.49
C PHE A 332 8.73 10.40 -14.96
N SER A 333 8.33 9.50 -15.85
CA SER A 333 8.64 9.58 -17.27
C SER A 333 7.37 9.47 -18.13
N GLY A 334 7.22 10.40 -19.08
CA GLY A 334 6.18 10.33 -20.09
C GLY A 334 4.76 10.46 -19.55
N LEU A 335 4.42 11.63 -18.98
CA LEU A 335 3.06 11.92 -18.54
C LEU A 335 2.06 11.72 -19.69
N ARG A 336 1.08 10.86 -19.49
CA ARG A 336 0.04 10.51 -20.45
C ARG A 336 -1.15 11.45 -20.28
N ARG A 337 -1.64 11.99 -21.40
CA ARG A 337 -2.92 12.68 -21.38
C ARG A 337 -4.01 11.67 -21.04
N GLN A 338 -4.84 11.94 -20.05
CA GLN A 338 -6.00 11.10 -19.81
C GLN A 338 -6.89 11.14 -21.07
N PRO A 339 -7.35 10.00 -21.58
CA PRO A 339 -8.63 9.98 -22.28
C PRO A 339 -9.68 10.49 -21.26
N THR A 340 -10.61 11.30 -21.73
CA THR A 340 -11.68 11.92 -20.92
C THR A 340 -12.69 10.87 -20.39
N ARG A 341 -12.28 9.67 -20.07
CA ARG A 341 -13.11 8.67 -19.42
C ARG A 341 -13.15 8.99 -17.93
N ALA A 342 -14.35 9.31 -17.45
CA ALA A 342 -14.65 9.27 -16.04
C ALA A 342 -14.09 7.97 -15.44
N MET A 343 -13.58 8.02 -14.21
CA MET A 343 -13.36 6.83 -13.41
C MET A 343 -14.66 6.03 -13.47
N ASP A 344 -14.65 4.86 -14.12
CA ASP A 344 -15.75 3.90 -14.00
C ASP A 344 -15.71 3.38 -12.56
N ILE A 345 -16.26 4.17 -11.66
CA ILE A 345 -16.64 3.71 -10.34
C ILE A 345 -17.94 2.94 -10.58
N PRO A 346 -17.99 1.65 -10.30
CA PRO A 346 -19.22 0.88 -10.43
C PRO A 346 -20.35 1.60 -9.70
N GLY A 347 -21.42 1.94 -10.38
CA GLY A 347 -22.60 2.58 -9.81
C GLY A 347 -22.93 4.00 -10.32
N ASN A 348 -22.83 4.22 -11.61
CA ASN A 348 -23.63 5.28 -12.29
C ASN A 348 -24.73 4.62 -13.11
#